data_75bb6aa0edc5adff29a83561829737f1
#
_entry.id   75bb6aa0edc5adff29a83561829737f1
#
_cell.length_a   1.000
_cell.length_b   1.000
_cell.length_c   1.000
_cell.angle_alpha   90.00
_cell.angle_beta   90.00
_cell.angle_gamma   90.00
#
_symmetry.space_group_name_H-M   'P 1'
#
loop_
_entity.id
_entity.type
_entity.pdbx_description
1 polymer ?
#
loop_
_entity_poly.entity_id
_entity_poly.type
_entity_poly.pdbx_seq_one_letter_code
_entity_poly.pdbx_strand_id
1 'polypeptide(L)'
;MHILRRSLSTAFLVASAWIWAQDITTSPPISKPAAEYLNHALDLMQRNALHRAEIDWTAVREGAFLHSQGAQTPVDTYPGIYFALTQLREHHSFLRVPDNLSDADKKRTRAAVRSVLGPWKQGIKSPPPSPFTYRSQPEGHLLHSGNRAFAWVSVPACGGKHSNWQDNLADFRAYATTLHSVAADLSSAHPEGWVIDLRGNGGGNMWPMLGGIGFVLGEGVAGSFVSSDGTVQSEWSYKQGEALLGTKNANDFVVDAPLTLPQLPAVAILIDSGTVSSGEAIAVSFEGRPHTRFFGTHTFGLSSANSVLPLSDGAILYLNSAVDADRTHHRYDYGIEPDVTFPEPSSLPAESTDPVLQAAISWLASFQ
;
A
#
# COMPACT_ATOMS: atom_id res chain seq x y z
N MET A 1 35.72 92.66 -19.39
CA MET A 1 34.78 91.46 -19.50
C MET A 1 35.58 90.33 -19.99
N HIS A 2 36.19 89.52 -19.09
CA HIS A 2 36.99 88.34 -19.45
C HIS A 2 36.37 87.11 -18.81
N ILE A 3 35.97 86.17 -19.63
CA ILE A 3 35.49 84.90 -19.24
C ILE A 3 36.65 83.94 -19.17
N LEU A 4 37.01 83.44 -17.96
CA LEU A 4 38.01 82.40 -17.73
C LEU A 4 37.30 81.04 -18.00
N ARG A 5 37.86 80.30 -18.98
CA ARG A 5 37.56 78.87 -19.14
C ARG A 5 38.46 78.05 -18.23
N ARG A 6 37.89 77.29 -17.30
CA ARG A 6 38.55 76.24 -16.56
C ARG A 6 38.40 74.91 -17.25
N SER A 7 39.47 74.30 -17.66
CA SER A 7 39.50 72.92 -18.19
C SER A 7 39.48 71.93 -17.02
N LEU A 8 38.52 71.05 -17.00
CA LEU A 8 38.47 69.90 -16.09
C LEU A 8 39.13 68.71 -16.82
N SER A 9 40.21 68.21 -16.30
CA SER A 9 40.84 66.95 -16.70
C SER A 9 40.12 65.80 -16.01
N THR A 10 39.48 64.97 -16.78
CA THR A 10 38.83 63.75 -16.30
C THR A 10 39.84 62.60 -16.31
N ALA A 11 40.24 62.16 -15.13
CA ALA A 11 41.07 60.96 -14.97
C ALA A 11 40.16 59.72 -15.07
N PHE A 12 40.37 58.88 -16.07
CA PHE A 12 39.75 57.55 -16.17
C PHE A 12 40.49 56.60 -15.22
N LEU A 13 39.79 56.20 -14.15
CA LEU A 13 40.18 55.06 -13.33
C LEU A 13 39.70 53.80 -14.03
N VAL A 14 40.62 53.03 -14.62
CA VAL A 14 40.35 51.66 -15.09
C VAL A 14 40.32 50.74 -13.88
N ALA A 15 39.13 50.46 -13.37
CA ALA A 15 38.92 49.40 -12.42
C ALA A 15 39.00 48.06 -13.14
N SER A 16 40.10 47.34 -12.98
CA SER A 16 40.23 45.93 -13.40
C SER A 16 39.32 45.08 -12.52
N ALA A 17 38.14 44.76 -13.06
CA ALA A 17 37.24 43.76 -12.48
C ALA A 17 37.90 42.39 -12.64
N TRP A 18 38.44 41.87 -11.55
CA TRP A 18 38.75 40.45 -11.44
C TRP A 18 37.44 39.71 -11.35
N ILE A 19 36.98 39.16 -12.50
CA ILE A 19 35.91 38.20 -12.53
C ILE A 19 36.46 36.91 -11.90
N TRP A 20 36.07 36.65 -10.66
CA TRP A 20 36.22 35.33 -10.07
C TRP A 20 35.39 34.40 -10.94
N ALA A 21 36.05 33.62 -11.81
CA ALA A 21 35.44 32.43 -12.39
C ALA A 21 35.17 31.49 -11.20
N GLN A 22 33.93 31.49 -10.72
CA GLN A 22 33.48 30.40 -9.88
C GLN A 22 33.64 29.16 -10.75
N ASP A 23 34.52 28.26 -10.35
CA ASP A 23 34.55 26.90 -10.87
C ASP A 23 33.14 26.33 -10.72
N ILE A 24 32.38 26.38 -11.78
CA ILE A 24 31.18 25.58 -11.93
C ILE A 24 31.74 24.17 -11.96
N THR A 25 31.85 23.53 -10.81
CA THR A 25 32.08 22.08 -10.72
C THR A 25 30.88 21.43 -11.35
N THR A 26 30.96 21.24 -12.67
CA THR A 26 29.96 20.43 -13.39
C THR A 26 30.02 19.04 -12.76
N SER A 27 28.91 18.62 -12.14
CA SER A 27 28.80 17.26 -11.65
C SER A 27 29.25 16.30 -12.78
N PRO A 28 30.02 15.25 -12.46
CA PRO A 28 30.45 14.31 -13.49
C PRO A 28 29.21 13.77 -14.22
N PRO A 29 29.32 13.38 -15.49
CA PRO A 29 28.21 12.78 -16.19
C PRO A 29 27.78 11.48 -15.46
N ILE A 30 26.50 11.12 -15.59
CA ILE A 30 26.00 9.85 -15.10
C ILE A 30 26.79 8.70 -15.75
N SER A 31 27.23 7.72 -14.95
CA SER A 31 27.95 6.56 -15.46
C SER A 31 27.01 5.66 -16.31
N LYS A 32 27.60 4.90 -17.22
CA LYS A 32 26.84 3.98 -18.06
C LYS A 32 26.03 2.95 -17.22
N PRO A 33 26.60 2.28 -16.19
CA PRO A 33 25.84 1.37 -15.34
C PRO A 33 24.68 2.04 -14.60
N ALA A 34 24.87 3.24 -14.07
CA ALA A 34 23.82 4.00 -13.39
C ALA A 34 22.70 4.41 -14.38
N ALA A 35 23.05 4.84 -15.59
CA ALA A 35 22.09 5.20 -16.62
C ALA A 35 21.26 3.99 -17.10
N GLU A 36 21.90 2.83 -17.30
CA GLU A 36 21.22 1.58 -17.67
C GLU A 36 20.26 1.13 -16.57
N TYR A 37 20.66 1.20 -15.31
CA TYR A 37 19.81 0.89 -14.15
C TYR A 37 18.58 1.81 -14.07
N LEU A 38 18.80 3.13 -14.18
CA LEU A 38 17.71 4.10 -14.17
C LEU A 38 16.72 3.86 -15.31
N ASN A 39 17.24 3.67 -16.55
CA ASN A 39 16.40 3.36 -17.70
C ASN A 39 15.58 2.09 -17.48
N HIS A 40 16.17 1.04 -16.92
CA HIS A 40 15.45 -0.19 -16.63
C HIS A 40 14.28 0.04 -15.65
N ALA A 41 14.49 0.79 -14.58
CA ALA A 41 13.42 1.15 -13.62
C ALA A 41 12.31 1.97 -14.30
N LEU A 42 12.68 2.97 -15.12
CA LEU A 42 11.72 3.79 -15.88
C LEU A 42 10.94 2.96 -16.91
N ASP A 43 11.59 2.00 -17.57
CA ASP A 43 10.94 1.08 -18.51
C ASP A 43 9.93 0.17 -17.81
N LEU A 44 10.23 -0.29 -16.59
CA LEU A 44 9.29 -1.06 -15.79
C LEU A 44 8.07 -0.20 -15.43
N MET A 45 8.26 1.06 -14.99
CA MET A 45 7.17 1.98 -14.69
C MET A 45 6.31 2.25 -15.93
N GLN A 46 6.94 2.56 -17.07
CA GLN A 46 6.23 2.88 -18.31
C GLN A 46 5.38 1.72 -18.83
N ARG A 47 5.83 0.47 -18.64
CA ARG A 47 5.08 -0.72 -19.06
C ARG A 47 3.95 -1.10 -18.12
N ASN A 48 4.11 -0.88 -16.81
CA ASN A 48 3.26 -1.51 -15.82
C ASN A 48 2.43 -0.54 -14.96
N ALA A 49 2.75 0.79 -14.92
CA ALA A 49 1.99 1.72 -14.10
C ALA A 49 0.51 1.76 -14.51
N LEU A 50 -0.38 1.83 -13.53
CA LEU A 50 -1.84 1.84 -13.73
C LEU A 50 -2.26 2.92 -14.71
N HIS A 51 -1.79 4.15 -14.53
CA HIS A 51 -2.14 5.32 -15.35
C HIS A 51 -1.11 5.61 -16.46
N ARG A 52 -0.34 4.59 -16.91
CA ARG A 52 0.76 4.75 -17.86
C ARG A 52 0.41 5.48 -19.17
N ALA A 53 -0.84 5.38 -19.62
CA ALA A 53 -1.29 6.04 -20.85
C ALA A 53 -1.49 7.56 -20.70
N GLU A 54 -1.59 8.06 -19.47
CA GLU A 54 -1.86 9.46 -19.14
C GLU A 54 -0.59 10.24 -18.78
N ILE A 55 0.57 9.57 -18.77
CA ILE A 55 1.85 10.11 -18.30
C ILE A 55 2.72 10.53 -19.48
N ASP A 56 3.26 11.74 -19.40
CA ASP A 56 4.32 12.19 -20.32
C ASP A 56 5.66 11.55 -19.94
N TRP A 57 5.92 10.38 -20.50
CA TRP A 57 7.14 9.62 -20.22
C TRP A 57 8.42 10.32 -20.69
N THR A 58 8.35 11.24 -21.67
CA THR A 58 9.49 12.05 -22.07
C THR A 58 9.91 12.98 -20.95
N ALA A 59 8.94 13.76 -20.42
CA ALA A 59 9.18 14.67 -19.29
C ALA A 59 9.61 13.91 -18.02
N VAL A 60 9.01 12.72 -17.75
CA VAL A 60 9.38 11.88 -16.59
C VAL A 60 10.83 11.42 -16.71
N ARG A 61 11.27 10.96 -17.90
CA ARG A 61 12.63 10.51 -18.11
C ARG A 61 13.64 11.66 -17.97
N GLU A 62 13.38 12.79 -18.60
CA GLU A 62 14.23 13.99 -18.48
C GLU A 62 14.39 14.41 -17.00
N GLY A 63 13.29 14.50 -16.26
CA GLY A 63 13.33 14.84 -14.84
C GLY A 63 14.06 13.80 -13.99
N ALA A 64 13.85 12.51 -14.25
CA ALA A 64 14.54 11.44 -13.52
C ALA A 64 16.07 11.48 -13.76
N PHE A 65 16.50 11.72 -14.98
CA PHE A 65 17.92 11.91 -15.30
C PHE A 65 18.50 13.18 -14.66
N LEU A 66 17.74 14.27 -14.63
CA LEU A 66 18.13 15.48 -13.93
C LEU A 66 18.37 15.24 -12.43
N HIS A 67 17.47 14.50 -11.77
CA HIS A 67 17.61 14.11 -10.37
C HIS A 67 18.68 13.05 -10.11
N SER A 68 19.24 12.45 -11.15
CA SER A 68 20.32 11.46 -11.12
C SER A 68 21.65 11.99 -11.66
N GLN A 69 21.81 13.32 -11.83
CA GLN A 69 23.06 13.91 -12.30
C GLN A 69 24.24 13.50 -11.42
N GLY A 70 25.33 13.09 -12.05
CA GLY A 70 26.53 12.65 -11.35
C GLY A 70 26.49 11.25 -10.76
N ALA A 71 25.38 10.51 -10.93
CA ALA A 71 25.24 9.15 -10.41
C ALA A 71 26.30 8.21 -11.00
N GLN A 72 26.99 7.47 -10.13
CA GLN A 72 28.04 6.51 -10.50
C GLN A 72 27.60 5.06 -10.27
N THR A 73 26.64 4.85 -9.37
CA THR A 73 26.11 3.54 -8.97
C THR A 73 24.59 3.51 -9.06
N PRO A 74 23.95 2.33 -9.07
CA PRO A 74 22.49 2.20 -8.99
C PRO A 74 21.86 3.02 -7.84
N VAL A 75 22.45 2.96 -6.64
CA VAL A 75 21.94 3.67 -5.46
C VAL A 75 21.89 5.19 -5.66
N ASP A 76 22.82 5.74 -6.44
CA ASP A 76 22.85 7.19 -6.73
C ASP A 76 21.69 7.63 -7.63
N THR A 77 20.99 6.70 -8.29
CA THR A 77 19.84 6.99 -9.15
C THR A 77 18.50 7.00 -8.42
N TYR A 78 18.47 6.59 -7.16
CA TYR A 78 17.21 6.53 -6.40
C TYR A 78 16.45 7.86 -6.34
N PRO A 79 17.09 9.03 -6.23
CA PRO A 79 16.39 10.30 -6.33
C PRO A 79 15.60 10.47 -7.63
N GLY A 80 16.18 10.05 -8.78
CA GLY A 80 15.50 10.04 -10.08
C GLY A 80 14.33 9.05 -10.12
N ILE A 81 14.49 7.85 -9.54
CA ILE A 81 13.40 6.87 -9.42
C ILE A 81 12.27 7.43 -8.56
N TYR A 82 12.58 8.04 -7.40
CA TYR A 82 11.57 8.66 -6.56
C TYR A 82 10.90 9.86 -7.24
N PHE A 83 11.62 10.64 -8.03
CA PHE A 83 11.02 11.68 -8.86
C PHE A 83 9.99 11.05 -9.82
N ALA A 84 10.37 10.00 -10.56
CA ALA A 84 9.45 9.31 -11.48
C ALA A 84 8.21 8.78 -10.75
N LEU A 85 8.36 8.19 -9.55
CA LEU A 85 7.23 7.75 -8.73
C LEU A 85 6.27 8.89 -8.39
N THR A 86 6.75 10.12 -8.15
CA THR A 86 5.85 11.26 -7.89
C THR A 86 5.04 11.70 -9.11
N GLN A 87 5.38 11.24 -10.31
CA GLN A 87 4.69 11.58 -11.56
C GLN A 87 3.59 10.57 -11.93
N LEU A 88 3.44 9.45 -11.19
CA LEU A 88 2.53 8.37 -11.54
C LEU A 88 1.04 8.66 -11.27
N ARG A 89 0.70 9.82 -10.72
CA ARG A 89 -0.67 10.26 -10.39
C ARG A 89 -1.40 9.35 -9.41
N GLU A 90 -0.64 8.65 -8.57
CA GLU A 90 -1.16 7.77 -7.53
C GLU A 90 -0.14 7.74 -6.36
N HIS A 91 -0.48 7.12 -5.23
CA HIS A 91 0.31 7.21 -4.00
C HIS A 91 0.64 5.84 -3.39
N HIS A 92 0.38 4.76 -4.13
CA HIS A 92 0.59 3.40 -3.66
C HIS A 92 1.94 2.82 -4.10
N SER A 93 2.55 3.36 -5.17
CA SER A 93 3.87 2.92 -5.64
C SER A 93 5.00 3.43 -4.75
N PHE A 94 6.00 2.59 -4.53
CA PHE A 94 7.19 2.94 -3.77
C PHE A 94 8.39 2.07 -4.15
N LEU A 95 9.59 2.56 -3.82
CA LEU A 95 10.83 1.79 -3.92
C LEU A 95 11.22 1.29 -2.53
N ARG A 96 11.35 -0.02 -2.36
CA ARG A 96 11.98 -0.64 -1.22
C ARG A 96 13.47 -0.82 -1.51
N VAL A 97 14.29 -0.14 -0.74
CA VAL A 97 15.75 -0.24 -0.88
C VAL A 97 16.26 -1.57 -0.30
N PRO A 98 17.42 -2.09 -0.74
CA PRO A 98 17.99 -3.32 -0.21
C PRO A 98 18.29 -3.24 1.29
N ASP A 99 18.06 -4.33 2.02
CA ASP A 99 18.31 -4.37 3.47
C ASP A 99 19.81 -4.24 3.80
N ASN A 100 20.69 -4.70 2.91
CA ASN A 100 22.14 -4.72 3.06
C ASN A 100 22.87 -3.43 2.64
N LEU A 101 22.15 -2.34 2.33
CA LEU A 101 22.80 -1.05 2.09
C LEU A 101 23.64 -0.60 3.28
N SER A 102 24.81 -0.01 3.01
CA SER A 102 25.62 0.62 4.03
C SER A 102 24.87 1.76 4.74
N ASP A 103 25.18 2.02 6.01
CA ASP A 103 24.55 3.14 6.74
C ASP A 103 24.84 4.50 6.08
N ALA A 104 26.03 4.64 5.47
CA ALA A 104 26.38 5.84 4.71
C ALA A 104 25.47 6.02 3.49
N ASP A 105 25.21 4.94 2.72
CA ASP A 105 24.31 4.97 1.58
C ASP A 105 22.86 5.19 2.00
N LYS A 106 22.41 4.53 3.07
CA LYS A 106 21.07 4.76 3.65
C LYS A 106 20.88 6.23 4.04
N LYS A 107 21.87 6.84 4.69
CA LYS A 107 21.81 8.24 5.10
C LYS A 107 21.79 9.18 3.89
N ARG A 108 22.68 8.96 2.92
CA ARG A 108 22.79 9.75 1.68
C ARG A 108 21.48 9.67 0.86
N THR A 109 20.99 8.46 0.64
CA THR A 109 19.73 8.21 -0.08
C THR A 109 18.55 8.89 0.60
N ARG A 110 18.40 8.76 1.94
CA ARG A 110 17.33 9.43 2.69
C ARG A 110 17.34 10.94 2.53
N ALA A 111 18.51 11.56 2.54
CA ALA A 111 18.64 13.02 2.39
C ALA A 111 18.22 13.46 0.98
N ALA A 112 18.72 12.79 -0.07
CA ALA A 112 18.41 13.09 -1.46
C ALA A 112 16.93 12.82 -1.80
N VAL A 113 16.40 11.69 -1.36
CA VAL A 113 14.99 11.34 -1.54
C VAL A 113 14.06 12.32 -0.82
N ARG A 114 14.44 12.78 0.39
CA ARG A 114 13.64 13.79 1.12
C ARG A 114 13.52 15.10 0.35
N SER A 115 14.55 15.52 -0.39
CA SER A 115 14.49 16.72 -1.21
C SER A 115 13.53 16.60 -2.39
N VAL A 116 13.37 15.38 -2.94
CA VAL A 116 12.41 15.08 -4.02
C VAL A 116 10.99 14.92 -3.48
N LEU A 117 10.82 14.12 -2.42
CA LEU A 117 9.51 13.80 -1.87
C LEU A 117 8.92 14.89 -0.97
N GLY A 118 9.73 15.79 -0.42
CA GLY A 118 9.26 16.80 0.53
C GLY A 118 8.11 17.65 -0.01
N PRO A 119 8.23 18.26 -1.20
CA PRO A 119 7.14 19.02 -1.81
C PRO A 119 5.90 18.18 -2.14
N TRP A 120 6.11 16.95 -2.59
CA TRP A 120 5.03 16.05 -2.98
C TRP A 120 4.21 15.56 -1.78
N LYS A 121 4.86 15.17 -0.68
CA LYS A 121 4.19 14.73 0.56
C LYS A 121 3.38 15.82 1.25
N GLN A 122 3.71 17.11 1.05
CA GLN A 122 2.94 18.22 1.61
C GLN A 122 1.52 18.30 1.03
N GLY A 123 1.28 17.74 -0.16
CA GLY A 123 -0.03 17.66 -0.79
C GLY A 123 -0.89 16.47 -0.34
N ILE A 124 -0.29 15.46 0.30
CA ILE A 124 -0.97 14.24 0.71
C ILE A 124 -1.44 14.40 2.16
N LYS A 125 -2.75 14.47 2.35
CA LYS A 125 -3.34 14.37 3.69
C LYS A 125 -3.37 12.90 4.09
N SER A 126 -2.44 12.48 4.93
CA SER A 126 -2.57 11.20 5.63
C SER A 126 -3.67 11.33 6.68
N PRO A 127 -4.62 10.39 6.76
CA PRO A 127 -5.55 10.34 7.87
C PRO A 127 -4.77 10.17 9.19
N PRO A 128 -5.35 10.57 10.32
CA PRO A 128 -4.76 10.27 11.62
C PRO A 128 -4.59 8.75 11.77
N PRO A 129 -3.57 8.28 12.49
CA PRO A 129 -3.41 6.86 12.75
C PRO A 129 -4.66 6.30 13.40
N SER A 130 -5.20 5.22 12.84
CA SER A 130 -6.33 4.51 13.45
C SER A 130 -5.94 4.00 14.84
N PRO A 131 -6.78 4.16 15.86
CA PRO A 131 -6.51 3.65 17.21
C PRO A 131 -6.42 2.12 17.26
N PHE A 132 -6.80 1.40 16.19
CA PHE A 132 -6.75 -0.06 16.10
C PHE A 132 -5.43 -0.60 15.52
N THR A 133 -4.51 0.26 15.06
CA THR A 133 -3.21 -0.15 14.45
C THR A 133 -2.26 -0.86 15.43
N TYR A 134 -2.56 -0.91 16.73
CA TYR A 134 -1.75 -1.62 17.72
C TYR A 134 -1.82 -3.15 17.58
N ARG A 135 -2.84 -3.69 16.90
CA ARG A 135 -3.00 -5.12 16.68
C ARG A 135 -1.94 -5.61 15.71
N SER A 136 -1.12 -6.54 16.15
CA SER A 136 0.01 -7.06 15.36
C SER A 136 -0.14 -8.55 15.02
N GLN A 137 -1.09 -9.24 15.67
CA GLN A 137 -1.37 -10.66 15.47
C GLN A 137 -2.88 -10.88 15.38
N PRO A 138 -3.34 -11.87 14.62
CA PRO A 138 -4.74 -12.30 14.64
C PRO A 138 -5.17 -12.72 16.04
N GLU A 139 -6.34 -12.26 16.44
CA GLU A 139 -6.98 -12.61 17.71
C GLU A 139 -8.48 -12.76 17.52
N GLY A 140 -9.16 -13.47 18.42
CA GLY A 140 -10.60 -13.64 18.33
C GLY A 140 -11.21 -14.20 19.61
N HIS A 141 -12.50 -13.96 19.78
CA HIS A 141 -13.30 -14.46 20.90
C HIS A 141 -14.78 -14.47 20.56
N LEU A 142 -15.60 -15.07 21.42
CA LEU A 142 -17.05 -15.03 21.29
C LEU A 142 -17.63 -13.75 21.92
N LEU A 143 -18.50 -13.12 21.15
CA LEU A 143 -19.35 -12.02 21.59
C LEU A 143 -20.73 -12.56 21.93
N HIS A 144 -21.42 -12.02 22.93
CA HIS A 144 -22.73 -12.46 23.33
C HIS A 144 -23.77 -11.32 23.26
N SER A 145 -24.94 -11.64 22.72
CA SER A 145 -26.13 -10.79 22.76
C SER A 145 -27.31 -11.63 23.22
N GLY A 146 -27.69 -11.49 24.47
CA GLY A 146 -28.61 -12.42 25.14
C GLY A 146 -28.04 -13.85 25.15
N ASN A 147 -28.78 -14.81 24.61
CA ASN A 147 -28.35 -16.22 24.52
C ASN A 147 -27.63 -16.55 23.21
N ARG A 148 -27.44 -15.56 22.33
CA ARG A 148 -26.79 -15.74 21.01
C ARG A 148 -25.31 -15.46 21.13
N ALA A 149 -24.51 -16.26 20.41
CA ALA A 149 -23.06 -16.12 20.34
C ALA A 149 -22.63 -15.78 18.90
N PHE A 150 -21.70 -14.84 18.76
CA PHE A 150 -21.12 -14.40 17.50
C PHE A 150 -19.60 -14.49 17.61
N ALA A 151 -18.95 -14.94 16.56
CA ALA A 151 -17.49 -14.95 16.52
C ALA A 151 -16.96 -13.57 16.10
N TRP A 152 -16.03 -13.03 16.87
CA TRP A 152 -15.26 -11.85 16.48
C TRP A 152 -13.82 -12.25 16.20
N VAL A 153 -13.29 -11.83 15.04
CA VAL A 153 -11.92 -12.08 14.62
C VAL A 153 -11.29 -10.79 14.09
N SER A 154 -10.15 -10.42 14.65
CA SER A 154 -9.31 -9.35 14.15
C SER A 154 -8.37 -9.90 13.08
N VAL A 155 -8.30 -9.20 11.93
CA VAL A 155 -7.40 -9.48 10.83
C VAL A 155 -6.44 -8.28 10.68
N PRO A 156 -5.33 -8.24 11.42
CA PRO A 156 -4.37 -7.13 11.37
C PRO A 156 -3.52 -7.18 10.10
N ALA A 157 -2.71 -6.13 9.91
CA ALA A 157 -1.76 -6.04 8.80
C ALA A 157 -0.80 -7.22 8.77
N CYS A 158 -0.50 -7.74 7.58
CA CYS A 158 0.46 -8.83 7.36
C CYS A 158 1.67 -8.33 6.57
N GLY A 159 2.53 -7.52 7.21
CA GLY A 159 3.73 -6.97 6.58
C GLY A 159 4.91 -7.93 6.56
N GLY A 160 5.71 -7.90 5.49
CA GLY A 160 7.00 -8.58 5.45
C GLY A 160 8.09 -7.79 6.18
N LYS A 161 8.98 -8.48 6.91
CA LYS A 161 10.13 -7.89 7.60
C LYS A 161 11.34 -7.69 6.68
N HIS A 162 11.48 -8.54 5.66
CA HIS A 162 12.61 -8.60 4.74
C HIS A 162 12.23 -8.14 3.35
N SER A 163 13.19 -7.65 2.57
CA SER A 163 12.98 -7.27 1.18
C SER A 163 12.76 -8.50 0.28
N ASN A 164 13.38 -9.63 0.60
CA ASN A 164 13.19 -10.86 -0.12
C ASN A 164 11.90 -11.58 0.34
N TRP A 165 11.07 -11.99 -0.61
CA TRP A 165 9.85 -12.76 -0.36
C TRP A 165 10.11 -14.07 0.42
N GLN A 166 11.14 -14.83 0.02
CA GLN A 166 11.46 -16.14 0.63
C GLN A 166 11.78 -16.02 2.12
N ASP A 167 12.43 -14.92 2.53
CA ASP A 167 12.77 -14.66 3.92
C ASP A 167 11.54 -14.34 4.78
N ASN A 168 10.44 -13.92 4.16
CA ASN A 168 9.17 -13.65 4.83
C ASN A 168 8.21 -14.84 4.83
N LEU A 169 8.48 -15.91 4.08
CA LEU A 169 7.52 -16.99 3.85
C LEU A 169 7.12 -17.70 5.16
N ALA A 170 8.07 -17.89 6.07
CA ALA A 170 7.79 -18.49 7.38
C ALA A 170 6.86 -17.62 8.23
N ASP A 171 7.08 -16.30 8.25
CA ASP A 171 6.23 -15.34 8.97
C ASP A 171 4.82 -15.30 8.36
N PHE A 172 4.70 -15.30 7.03
CA PHE A 172 3.42 -15.33 6.33
C PHE A 172 2.65 -16.62 6.60
N ARG A 173 3.31 -17.76 6.60
CA ARG A 173 2.70 -19.04 6.98
C ARG A 173 2.21 -19.02 8.42
N ALA A 174 3.05 -18.56 9.36
CA ALA A 174 2.69 -18.44 10.77
C ALA A 174 1.49 -17.54 10.98
N TYR A 175 1.42 -16.39 10.28
CA TYR A 175 0.27 -15.50 10.31
C TYR A 175 -1.01 -16.20 9.85
N ALA A 176 -1.00 -16.83 8.67
CA ALA A 176 -2.17 -17.53 8.12
C ALA A 176 -2.63 -18.69 9.02
N THR A 177 -1.67 -19.47 9.57
CA THR A 177 -1.96 -20.57 10.50
C THR A 177 -2.59 -20.03 11.80
N THR A 178 -2.07 -18.94 12.36
CA THR A 178 -2.62 -18.31 13.56
C THR A 178 -4.05 -17.81 13.30
N LEU A 179 -4.27 -17.09 12.21
CA LEU A 179 -5.60 -16.57 11.83
C LEU A 179 -6.59 -17.71 11.62
N HIS A 180 -6.17 -18.76 10.90
CA HIS A 180 -7.01 -19.94 10.67
C HIS A 180 -7.35 -20.66 11.98
N SER A 181 -6.36 -20.91 12.87
CA SER A 181 -6.60 -21.59 14.14
C SER A 181 -7.57 -20.83 15.04
N VAL A 182 -7.38 -19.49 15.18
CA VAL A 182 -8.28 -18.63 15.94
C VAL A 182 -9.71 -18.74 15.41
N ALA A 183 -9.89 -18.63 14.10
CA ALA A 183 -11.21 -18.69 13.49
C ALA A 183 -11.80 -20.12 13.56
N ALA A 184 -10.99 -21.17 13.41
CA ALA A 184 -11.41 -22.56 13.53
C ALA A 184 -11.91 -22.91 14.93
N ASP A 185 -11.19 -22.47 15.98
CA ASP A 185 -11.58 -22.65 17.37
C ASP A 185 -12.92 -21.99 17.66
N LEU A 186 -13.14 -20.77 17.15
CA LEU A 186 -14.41 -20.08 17.28
C LEU A 186 -15.54 -20.78 16.52
N SER A 187 -15.25 -21.33 15.34
CA SER A 187 -16.22 -22.09 14.54
C SER A 187 -16.75 -23.32 15.28
N SER A 188 -15.93 -23.95 16.16
CA SER A 188 -16.32 -25.11 16.95
C SER A 188 -17.43 -24.80 17.97
N ALA A 189 -17.59 -23.55 18.36
CA ALA A 189 -18.65 -23.06 19.22
C ALA A 189 -19.98 -22.80 18.47
N HIS A 190 -20.03 -23.04 17.15
CA HIS A 190 -21.18 -22.84 16.27
C HIS A 190 -21.78 -21.42 16.40
N PRO A 191 -20.99 -20.35 16.17
CA PRO A 191 -21.48 -18.99 16.26
C PRO A 191 -22.58 -18.74 15.21
N GLU A 192 -23.57 -17.93 15.55
CA GLU A 192 -24.70 -17.59 14.69
C GLU A 192 -24.36 -16.53 13.63
N GLY A 193 -23.17 -15.94 13.69
CA GLY A 193 -22.63 -14.99 12.74
C GLY A 193 -21.20 -14.58 13.09
N TRP A 194 -20.58 -13.81 12.21
CA TRP A 194 -19.18 -13.44 12.32
C TRP A 194 -18.99 -11.93 12.23
N VAL A 195 -18.10 -11.40 13.05
CA VAL A 195 -17.55 -10.05 12.92
C VAL A 195 -16.09 -10.20 12.47
N ILE A 196 -15.77 -9.69 11.30
CA ILE A 196 -14.39 -9.61 10.79
C ILE A 196 -13.93 -8.16 10.95
N ASP A 197 -13.00 -7.95 11.87
CA ASP A 197 -12.51 -6.60 12.20
C ASP A 197 -11.23 -6.30 11.42
N LEU A 198 -11.34 -5.44 10.40
CA LEU A 198 -10.25 -4.96 9.55
C LEU A 198 -9.77 -3.56 9.95
N ARG A 199 -10.33 -2.97 11.02
CA ARG A 199 -9.94 -1.63 11.47
C ARG A 199 -8.47 -1.61 11.87
N GLY A 200 -7.74 -0.60 11.37
CA GLY A 200 -6.30 -0.47 11.57
C GLY A 200 -5.44 -1.46 10.78
N ASN A 201 -6.03 -2.25 9.87
CA ASN A 201 -5.26 -3.13 8.99
C ASN A 201 -4.55 -2.32 7.89
N GLY A 202 -3.31 -1.92 8.12
CA GLY A 202 -2.48 -1.14 7.20
C GLY A 202 -1.99 -1.88 5.94
N GLY A 203 -2.52 -3.07 5.65
CA GLY A 203 -2.19 -3.84 4.45
C GLY A 203 -1.02 -4.80 4.61
N GLY A 204 -0.21 -4.92 3.58
CA GLY A 204 0.92 -5.85 3.50
C GLY A 204 0.70 -6.94 2.46
N ASN A 205 0.65 -8.20 2.88
CA ASN A 205 0.40 -9.35 2.02
C ASN A 205 -1.03 -9.87 2.24
N MET A 206 -1.90 -9.75 1.23
CA MET A 206 -3.29 -10.20 1.33
C MET A 206 -3.44 -11.74 1.35
N TRP A 207 -2.49 -12.47 0.77
CA TRP A 207 -2.65 -13.91 0.58
C TRP A 207 -2.68 -14.71 1.87
N PRO A 208 -1.82 -14.46 2.89
CA PRO A 208 -1.95 -15.07 4.21
C PRO A 208 -3.26 -14.72 4.92
N MET A 209 -3.76 -13.47 4.75
CA MET A 209 -5.04 -13.05 5.30
C MET A 209 -6.19 -13.85 4.68
N LEU A 210 -6.22 -13.90 3.34
CA LEU A 210 -7.24 -14.65 2.60
C LEU A 210 -7.19 -16.15 2.89
N GLY A 211 -5.99 -16.75 2.93
CA GLY A 211 -5.82 -18.16 3.27
C GLY A 211 -6.33 -18.49 4.68
N GLY A 212 -6.07 -17.61 5.65
CA GLY A 212 -6.45 -17.82 7.05
C GLY A 212 -7.94 -17.67 7.34
N ILE A 213 -8.62 -16.70 6.71
CA ILE A 213 -10.05 -16.40 6.99
C ILE A 213 -11.01 -16.88 5.90
N GLY A 214 -10.48 -17.36 4.78
CA GLY A 214 -11.26 -17.61 3.58
C GLY A 214 -12.40 -18.63 3.73
N PHE A 215 -12.34 -19.54 4.70
CA PHE A 215 -13.43 -20.47 4.95
C PHE A 215 -14.72 -19.77 5.47
N VAL A 216 -14.59 -18.61 6.14
CA VAL A 216 -15.73 -17.75 6.51
C VAL A 216 -16.25 -16.98 5.29
N LEU A 217 -15.36 -16.58 4.40
CA LEU A 217 -15.72 -15.96 3.12
C LEU A 217 -16.52 -16.91 2.23
N GLY A 218 -16.16 -18.19 2.22
CA GLY A 218 -16.67 -19.22 1.30
C GLY A 218 -15.75 -19.42 0.09
N GLU A 219 -15.89 -20.60 -0.54
CA GLU A 219 -15.09 -20.98 -1.70
C GLU A 219 -15.52 -20.25 -2.98
N GLY A 220 -14.57 -20.03 -3.88
CA GLY A 220 -14.76 -19.42 -5.18
C GLY A 220 -14.06 -18.08 -5.37
N VAL A 221 -14.43 -17.40 -6.46
CA VAL A 221 -13.91 -16.07 -6.78
C VAL A 221 -14.33 -15.08 -5.71
N ALA A 222 -13.35 -14.35 -5.19
CA ALA A 222 -13.52 -13.34 -4.15
C ALA A 222 -13.35 -11.91 -4.69
N GLY A 223 -12.63 -11.77 -5.80
CA GLY A 223 -12.43 -10.47 -6.46
C GLY A 223 -11.50 -10.59 -7.65
N SER A 224 -11.16 -9.44 -8.23
CA SER A 224 -10.29 -9.37 -9.41
C SER A 224 -9.42 -8.12 -9.40
N PHE A 225 -8.24 -8.24 -10.00
CA PHE A 225 -7.39 -7.11 -10.35
C PHE A 225 -7.74 -6.64 -11.75
N VAL A 226 -8.07 -5.36 -11.88
CA VAL A 226 -8.48 -4.76 -13.14
C VAL A 226 -7.55 -3.62 -13.56
N SER A 227 -7.28 -3.49 -14.85
CA SER A 227 -6.51 -2.36 -15.39
C SER A 227 -7.31 -1.07 -15.38
N SER A 228 -6.65 0.05 -15.70
CA SER A 228 -7.30 1.37 -15.74
C SER A 228 -8.49 1.44 -16.69
N ASP A 229 -8.51 0.64 -17.77
CA ASP A 229 -9.61 0.52 -18.72
C ASP A 229 -10.73 -0.45 -18.29
N GLY A 230 -10.60 -1.07 -17.09
CA GLY A 230 -11.59 -2.03 -16.56
C GLY A 230 -11.39 -3.47 -17.03
N THR A 231 -10.34 -3.76 -17.82
CA THR A 231 -10.06 -5.13 -18.23
C THR A 231 -9.57 -5.96 -17.05
N VAL A 232 -10.20 -7.13 -16.80
CA VAL A 232 -9.78 -8.07 -15.76
C VAL A 232 -8.41 -8.66 -16.15
N GLN A 233 -7.41 -8.44 -15.30
CA GLN A 233 -6.07 -8.98 -15.46
C GLN A 233 -5.94 -10.36 -14.83
N SER A 234 -6.53 -10.54 -13.65
CA SER A 234 -6.56 -11.81 -12.93
C SER A 234 -7.63 -11.76 -11.84
N GLU A 235 -8.14 -12.93 -11.47
CA GLU A 235 -9.05 -13.11 -10.34
C GLU A 235 -8.29 -13.67 -9.15
N TRP A 236 -8.74 -13.32 -7.93
CA TRP A 236 -8.33 -14.03 -6.74
C TRP A 236 -9.51 -14.81 -6.15
N SER A 237 -9.18 -15.93 -5.56
CA SER A 237 -10.18 -16.85 -5.01
C SER A 237 -9.66 -17.57 -3.77
N TYR A 238 -10.58 -18.14 -3.02
CA TYR A 238 -10.29 -19.05 -1.92
C TYR A 238 -10.81 -20.45 -2.23
N LYS A 239 -10.01 -21.48 -1.91
CA LYS A 239 -10.41 -22.88 -2.02
C LYS A 239 -9.63 -23.75 -1.04
N GLN A 240 -10.32 -24.41 -0.13
CA GLN A 240 -9.76 -25.44 0.76
C GLN A 240 -8.43 -25.04 1.43
N GLY A 241 -8.39 -23.85 2.05
CA GLY A 241 -7.19 -23.33 2.72
C GLY A 241 -6.17 -22.68 1.79
N GLU A 242 -6.41 -22.62 0.50
CA GLU A 242 -5.57 -21.97 -0.49
C GLU A 242 -6.13 -20.59 -0.87
N ALA A 243 -5.25 -19.61 -0.87
CA ALA A 243 -5.48 -18.33 -1.55
C ALA A 243 -4.91 -18.44 -2.98
N LEU A 244 -5.73 -18.22 -3.99
CA LEU A 244 -5.36 -18.42 -5.39
C LEU A 244 -5.35 -17.11 -6.16
N LEU A 245 -4.36 -16.95 -7.05
CA LEU A 245 -4.33 -15.93 -8.10
C LEU A 245 -4.48 -16.64 -9.45
N GLY A 246 -5.64 -16.49 -10.08
CA GLY A 246 -6.04 -17.35 -11.18
C GLY A 246 -6.12 -18.81 -10.72
N THR A 247 -5.28 -19.68 -11.29
CA THR A 247 -5.20 -21.11 -10.92
C THR A 247 -4.00 -21.45 -10.02
N LYS A 248 -3.18 -20.45 -9.64
CA LYS A 248 -1.94 -20.68 -8.87
C LYS A 248 -2.17 -20.35 -7.41
N ASN A 249 -1.63 -21.19 -6.52
CA ASN A 249 -1.54 -20.87 -5.10
C ASN A 249 -0.61 -19.64 -4.93
N ALA A 250 -1.16 -18.57 -4.38
CA ALA A 250 -0.46 -17.29 -4.24
C ALA A 250 0.41 -17.21 -2.98
N ASN A 251 0.27 -18.18 -2.06
CA ASN A 251 1.02 -18.26 -0.81
C ASN A 251 2.25 -19.16 -0.86
N ASP A 252 2.35 -20.06 -1.84
CA ASP A 252 3.26 -21.20 -1.84
C ASP A 252 3.08 -22.13 -0.62
N PHE A 253 1.94 -22.07 0.08
CA PHE A 253 1.53 -22.97 1.14
C PHE A 253 0.00 -23.09 1.23
N VAL A 254 -0.47 -24.16 1.87
CA VAL A 254 -1.87 -24.40 2.25
C VAL A 254 -1.98 -24.29 3.76
N VAL A 255 -3.09 -23.77 4.25
CA VAL A 255 -3.37 -23.77 5.69
C VAL A 255 -3.65 -25.21 6.15
N ASP A 256 -3.07 -25.62 7.28
CA ASP A 256 -3.28 -26.95 7.82
C ASP A 256 -4.77 -27.16 8.22
N ALA A 257 -5.29 -28.36 7.95
CA ALA A 257 -6.65 -28.76 8.27
C ALA A 257 -7.72 -27.72 7.82
N PRO A 258 -7.85 -27.44 6.50
CA PRO A 258 -8.76 -26.43 6.00
C PRO A 258 -10.21 -26.79 6.39
N LEU A 259 -10.97 -25.76 6.79
CA LEU A 259 -12.37 -25.88 7.16
C LEU A 259 -13.28 -25.48 6.01
N THR A 260 -14.45 -26.11 5.97
CA THR A 260 -15.57 -25.69 5.13
C THR A 260 -16.80 -25.58 6.04
N LEU A 261 -17.44 -24.42 6.04
CA LEU A 261 -18.68 -24.23 6.78
C LEU A 261 -19.85 -24.84 6.00
N PRO A 262 -20.79 -25.52 6.66
CA PRO A 262 -21.92 -26.16 5.99
C PRO A 262 -22.85 -25.15 5.31
N GLN A 263 -22.87 -23.92 5.80
CA GLN A 263 -23.62 -22.79 5.24
C GLN A 263 -22.77 -21.52 5.36
N LEU A 264 -22.95 -20.61 4.40
CA LEU A 264 -22.34 -19.29 4.49
C LEU A 264 -22.97 -18.48 5.64
N PRO A 265 -22.20 -18.12 6.69
CA PRO A 265 -22.74 -17.37 7.81
C PRO A 265 -23.04 -15.92 7.42
N ALA A 266 -23.85 -15.22 8.24
CA ALA A 266 -23.90 -13.77 8.20
C ALA A 266 -22.58 -13.19 8.71
N VAL A 267 -22.04 -12.15 8.03
CA VAL A 267 -20.75 -11.53 8.33
C VAL A 267 -20.88 -10.02 8.40
N ALA A 268 -20.51 -9.43 9.53
CA ALA A 268 -20.31 -8.01 9.68
C ALA A 268 -18.82 -7.69 9.48
N ILE A 269 -18.50 -6.77 8.58
CA ILE A 269 -17.14 -6.31 8.33
C ILE A 269 -16.95 -4.94 8.98
N LEU A 270 -15.95 -4.80 9.86
CA LEU A 270 -15.61 -3.52 10.46
C LEU A 270 -14.41 -2.93 9.72
N ILE A 271 -14.57 -1.71 9.22
CA ILE A 271 -13.55 -0.96 8.47
C ILE A 271 -13.37 0.45 9.05
N ASP A 272 -12.19 1.03 8.84
CA ASP A 272 -11.89 2.41 9.21
C ASP A 272 -10.85 3.04 8.28
N SER A 273 -10.48 4.29 8.51
CA SER A 273 -9.46 4.98 7.74
C SER A 273 -8.04 4.36 7.83
N GLY A 274 -7.83 3.45 8.78
CA GLY A 274 -6.62 2.64 8.93
C GLY A 274 -6.67 1.32 8.16
N THR A 275 -7.81 0.97 7.52
CA THR A 275 -7.92 -0.15 6.59
C THR A 275 -7.34 0.28 5.25
N VAL A 276 -6.20 -0.30 4.84
CA VAL A 276 -5.37 0.20 3.73
C VAL A 276 -4.90 -0.97 2.86
N SER A 277 -4.81 -0.77 1.52
CA SER A 277 -4.14 -1.69 0.59
C SER A 277 -4.66 -3.14 0.71
N SER A 278 -3.82 -4.12 1.08
CA SER A 278 -4.27 -5.51 1.27
C SER A 278 -5.39 -5.67 2.31
N GLY A 279 -5.51 -4.75 3.29
CA GLY A 279 -6.67 -4.71 4.18
C GLY A 279 -7.96 -4.37 3.42
N GLU A 280 -7.87 -3.44 2.45
CA GLU A 280 -8.97 -3.12 1.54
C GLU A 280 -9.27 -4.28 0.59
N ALA A 281 -8.24 -4.98 0.06
CA ALA A 281 -8.45 -6.16 -0.79
C ALA A 281 -9.19 -7.29 -0.04
N ILE A 282 -8.93 -7.46 1.28
CA ILE A 282 -9.72 -8.40 2.10
C ILE A 282 -11.16 -7.88 2.29
N ALA A 283 -11.37 -6.59 2.52
CA ALA A 283 -12.72 -6.01 2.57
C ALA A 283 -13.45 -6.23 1.24
N VAL A 284 -12.83 -5.90 0.10
CA VAL A 284 -13.36 -6.15 -1.25
C VAL A 284 -13.71 -7.62 -1.47
N SER A 285 -12.94 -8.56 -0.88
CA SER A 285 -13.26 -10.00 -0.98
C SER A 285 -14.61 -10.36 -0.37
N PHE A 286 -15.11 -9.58 0.58
CA PHE A 286 -16.43 -9.77 1.19
C PHE A 286 -17.54 -8.98 0.50
N GLU A 287 -17.23 -8.04 -0.38
CA GLU A 287 -18.23 -7.32 -1.18
C GLU A 287 -18.94 -8.26 -2.16
N GLY A 288 -20.23 -8.01 -2.39
CA GLY A 288 -21.08 -8.85 -3.21
C GLY A 288 -21.34 -10.27 -2.66
N ARG A 289 -20.86 -10.58 -1.43
CA ARG A 289 -21.14 -11.83 -0.73
C ARG A 289 -22.51 -11.77 -0.05
N PRO A 290 -23.38 -12.80 -0.16
CA PRO A 290 -24.64 -12.83 0.55
C PRO A 290 -24.48 -12.69 2.08
N HIS A 291 -25.44 -12.05 2.74
CA HIS A 291 -25.48 -11.89 4.20
C HIS A 291 -24.21 -11.21 4.76
N THR A 292 -23.70 -10.21 4.04
CA THR A 292 -22.55 -9.41 4.46
C THR A 292 -22.95 -7.96 4.58
N ARG A 293 -22.43 -7.24 5.59
CA ARG A 293 -22.66 -5.83 5.79
C ARG A 293 -21.43 -5.14 6.39
N PHE A 294 -21.15 -3.93 5.91
CA PHE A 294 -19.99 -3.14 6.30
C PHE A 294 -20.35 -2.04 7.28
N PHE A 295 -19.54 -1.87 8.33
CA PHE A 295 -19.75 -0.89 9.41
C PHE A 295 -18.45 -0.12 9.67
N GLY A 296 -18.54 1.17 9.93
CA GLY A 296 -17.39 1.98 10.34
C GLY A 296 -17.25 3.27 9.55
N THR A 297 -16.04 3.57 9.07
CA THR A 297 -15.76 4.72 8.22
C THR A 297 -15.14 4.26 6.91
N HIS A 298 -15.12 5.17 5.92
CA HIS A 298 -14.44 4.97 4.65
C HIS A 298 -12.99 4.51 4.84
N THR A 299 -12.53 3.54 4.07
CA THR A 299 -11.16 3.05 4.11
C THR A 299 -10.16 4.08 3.58
N PHE A 300 -8.86 3.79 3.60
CA PHE A 300 -7.85 4.76 3.19
C PHE A 300 -7.92 5.19 1.72
N GLY A 301 -8.36 4.31 0.82
CA GLY A 301 -8.46 4.58 -0.61
C GLY A 301 -7.26 4.12 -1.44
N LEU A 302 -6.56 3.08 -1.01
CA LEU A 302 -5.52 2.40 -1.77
C LEU A 302 -5.95 0.97 -2.16
N SER A 303 -7.21 0.80 -2.56
CA SER A 303 -7.79 -0.47 -3.04
C SER A 303 -7.22 -0.82 -4.41
N SER A 304 -5.95 -1.18 -4.43
CA SER A 304 -5.20 -1.42 -5.65
C SER A 304 -4.02 -2.35 -5.41
N ALA A 305 -3.53 -3.01 -6.46
CA ALA A 305 -2.46 -3.98 -6.39
C ALA A 305 -1.14 -3.43 -6.90
N ASN A 306 -0.07 -3.71 -6.16
CA ASN A 306 1.28 -3.44 -6.58
C ASN A 306 1.90 -4.66 -7.26
N SER A 307 2.40 -4.48 -8.49
CA SER A 307 3.37 -5.40 -9.09
C SER A 307 4.69 -5.32 -8.33
N VAL A 308 5.28 -6.47 -8.02
CA VAL A 308 6.56 -6.59 -7.33
C VAL A 308 7.66 -6.77 -8.37
N LEU A 309 8.48 -5.76 -8.60
CA LEU A 309 9.45 -5.70 -9.69
C LEU A 309 10.88 -5.60 -9.13
N PRO A 310 11.63 -6.72 -9.05
CA PRO A 310 13.00 -6.73 -8.58
C PRO A 310 13.94 -5.93 -9.49
N LEU A 311 14.85 -5.17 -8.90
CA LEU A 311 15.93 -4.45 -9.58
C LEU A 311 17.27 -5.15 -9.32
N SER A 312 18.26 -4.88 -10.19
CA SER A 312 19.53 -5.63 -10.21
C SER A 312 20.44 -5.43 -9.01
N ASP A 313 20.20 -4.40 -8.21
CA ASP A 313 20.94 -4.10 -6.97
C ASP A 313 20.28 -4.66 -5.71
N GLY A 314 19.17 -5.42 -5.86
CA GLY A 314 18.37 -5.97 -4.78
C GLY A 314 17.28 -5.03 -4.27
N ALA A 315 17.11 -3.82 -4.82
CA ALA A 315 15.92 -3.00 -4.59
C ALA A 315 14.69 -3.64 -5.24
N ILE A 316 13.51 -3.32 -4.71
CA ILE A 316 12.24 -3.75 -5.28
C ILE A 316 11.37 -2.53 -5.56
N LEU A 317 10.95 -2.40 -6.80
CA LEU A 317 9.95 -1.42 -7.20
C LEU A 317 8.56 -2.05 -7.00
N TYR A 318 7.81 -1.55 -6.02
CA TYR A 318 6.39 -1.82 -5.86
C TYR A 318 5.63 -0.79 -6.68
N LEU A 319 4.93 -1.24 -7.70
CA LEU A 319 4.31 -0.38 -8.70
C LEU A 319 2.82 -0.66 -8.78
N ASN A 320 1.99 0.33 -8.46
CA ASN A 320 0.55 0.25 -8.64
C ASN A 320 0.21 -0.04 -10.12
N SER A 321 -0.39 -1.20 -10.36
CA SER A 321 -0.62 -1.73 -11.71
C SER A 321 -2.06 -2.15 -11.97
N ALA A 322 -2.88 -2.26 -10.93
CA ALA A 322 -4.28 -2.66 -11.04
C ALA A 322 -5.13 -2.06 -9.91
N VAL A 323 -6.43 -1.95 -10.15
CA VAL A 323 -7.45 -1.59 -9.15
C VAL A 323 -8.13 -2.87 -8.67
N ASP A 324 -8.52 -2.91 -7.40
CA ASP A 324 -9.30 -4.00 -6.85
C ASP A 324 -10.77 -3.89 -7.32
N ALA A 325 -11.34 -5.02 -7.70
CA ALA A 325 -12.75 -5.15 -8.00
C ALA A 325 -13.32 -6.39 -7.29
N ASP A 326 -14.57 -6.32 -6.85
CA ASP A 326 -15.24 -7.43 -6.19
C ASP A 326 -15.62 -8.56 -7.16
N ARG A 327 -16.25 -9.60 -6.64
CA ARG A 327 -16.74 -10.74 -7.41
C ARG A 327 -17.81 -10.41 -8.45
N THR A 328 -18.40 -9.20 -8.38
CA THR A 328 -19.36 -8.68 -9.39
C THR A 328 -18.69 -7.75 -10.40
N HIS A 329 -17.36 -7.57 -10.29
CA HIS A 329 -16.51 -6.67 -11.06
C HIS A 329 -16.79 -5.17 -10.81
N HIS A 330 -17.42 -4.82 -9.68
CA HIS A 330 -17.47 -3.43 -9.23
C HIS A 330 -16.09 -3.00 -8.74
N ARG A 331 -15.59 -1.84 -9.25
CA ARG A 331 -14.25 -1.32 -8.96
C ARG A 331 -14.26 -0.42 -7.72
N TYR A 332 -13.17 -0.45 -6.98
CA TYR A 332 -12.96 0.35 -5.77
C TYR A 332 -11.78 1.31 -5.94
N ASP A 333 -11.91 2.28 -6.86
CA ASP A 333 -10.81 3.20 -7.22
C ASP A 333 -10.36 4.12 -6.06
N TYR A 334 -11.24 4.33 -5.06
CA TYR A 334 -11.02 5.27 -3.96
C TYR A 334 -11.27 4.67 -2.56
N GLY A 335 -11.28 3.36 -2.43
CA GLY A 335 -11.57 2.67 -1.18
C GLY A 335 -13.03 2.21 -1.06
N ILE A 336 -13.37 1.70 0.12
CA ILE A 336 -14.66 1.09 0.41
C ILE A 336 -15.46 1.99 1.35
N GLU A 337 -16.71 2.29 0.98
CA GLU A 337 -17.68 2.95 1.86
C GLU A 337 -18.41 1.90 2.70
N PRO A 338 -18.58 2.10 4.01
CA PRO A 338 -19.40 1.20 4.82
C PRO A 338 -20.89 1.39 4.54
N ASP A 339 -21.69 0.33 4.67
CA ASP A 339 -23.15 0.41 4.62
C ASP A 339 -23.75 1.21 5.78
N VAL A 340 -23.04 1.21 6.93
CA VAL A 340 -23.43 1.95 8.14
C VAL A 340 -22.24 2.76 8.60
N THR A 341 -22.31 4.07 8.40
CA THR A 341 -21.22 5.00 8.69
C THR A 341 -21.23 5.43 10.17
N PHE A 342 -20.03 5.46 10.76
CA PHE A 342 -19.78 5.99 12.10
C PHE A 342 -18.63 7.02 12.03
N PRO A 343 -18.56 7.96 12.99
CA PRO A 343 -17.39 8.84 13.10
C PRO A 343 -16.14 8.04 13.50
N GLU A 344 -14.99 8.43 12.97
CA GLU A 344 -13.69 7.86 13.36
C GLU A 344 -13.46 8.09 14.88
N PRO A 345 -13.16 7.06 15.67
CA PRO A 345 -12.89 7.24 17.08
C PRO A 345 -11.52 7.89 17.29
N SER A 346 -11.46 8.87 18.22
CA SER A 346 -10.20 9.55 18.58
C SER A 346 -9.27 8.70 19.47
N SER A 347 -9.78 7.63 20.05
CA SER A 347 -9.06 6.68 20.91
C SER A 347 -9.73 5.31 20.80
N LEU A 348 -8.98 4.26 21.19
CA LEU A 348 -9.52 2.90 21.22
C LEU A 348 -10.74 2.81 22.16
N PRO A 349 -11.93 2.47 21.64
CA PRO A 349 -13.09 2.26 22.49
C PRO A 349 -12.97 0.93 23.25
N ALA A 350 -13.56 0.85 24.45
CA ALA A 350 -13.76 -0.45 25.06
C ALA A 350 -14.83 -1.23 24.28
N GLU A 351 -14.69 -2.55 24.19
CA GLU A 351 -15.58 -3.41 23.41
C GLU A 351 -17.07 -3.18 23.72
N SER A 352 -17.41 -3.08 25.01
CA SER A 352 -18.80 -2.85 25.47
C SER A 352 -19.37 -1.48 25.07
N THR A 353 -18.53 -0.52 24.70
CA THR A 353 -18.91 0.86 24.34
C THR A 353 -18.55 1.22 22.90
N ASP A 354 -18.01 0.29 22.12
CA ASP A 354 -17.70 0.48 20.71
C ASP A 354 -19.00 0.54 19.89
N PRO A 355 -19.41 1.72 19.39
CA PRO A 355 -20.70 1.86 18.71
C PRO A 355 -20.74 1.09 17.39
N VAL A 356 -19.61 0.94 16.72
CA VAL A 356 -19.47 0.20 15.45
C VAL A 356 -19.70 -1.29 15.69
N LEU A 357 -19.02 -1.84 16.71
CA LEU A 357 -19.16 -3.24 17.09
C LEU A 357 -20.58 -3.56 17.59
N GLN A 358 -21.17 -2.69 18.40
CA GLN A 358 -22.53 -2.88 18.93
C GLN A 358 -23.58 -2.86 17.79
N ALA A 359 -23.41 -2.00 16.79
CA ALA A 359 -24.28 -1.98 15.62
C ALA A 359 -24.15 -3.26 14.78
N ALA A 360 -22.93 -3.74 14.59
CA ALA A 360 -22.64 -5.00 13.91
C ALA A 360 -23.29 -6.21 14.60
N ILE A 361 -23.14 -6.33 15.92
CA ILE A 361 -23.79 -7.38 16.73
C ILE A 361 -25.31 -7.28 16.63
N SER A 362 -25.87 -6.07 16.74
CA SER A 362 -27.33 -5.86 16.63
C SER A 362 -27.88 -6.29 15.27
N TRP A 363 -27.13 -6.01 14.19
CA TRP A 363 -27.48 -6.44 12.84
C TRP A 363 -27.41 -7.97 12.73
N LEU A 364 -26.31 -8.60 13.19
CA LEU A 364 -26.19 -10.07 13.19
C LEU A 364 -27.33 -10.72 13.99
N ALA A 365 -27.72 -10.13 15.11
CA ALA A 365 -28.82 -10.60 15.94
C ALA A 365 -30.20 -10.45 15.28
N SER A 366 -30.34 -9.69 14.18
CA SER A 366 -31.57 -9.54 13.42
C SER A 366 -31.85 -10.70 12.43
N PHE A 367 -30.83 -11.50 12.10
CA PHE A 367 -31.04 -12.73 11.31
C PHE A 367 -31.72 -13.79 12.17
N GLN A 368 -32.76 -14.40 11.60
CA GLN A 368 -33.52 -15.50 12.23
C GLN A 368 -33.05 -16.84 11.67
#